data_4b0d8f59f0697c1946536f33f6c93f87
#
_entry.id   4b0d8f59f0697c1946536f33f6c93f87
#
_cell.length_a   1.000
_cell.length_b   1.000
_cell.length_c   1.000
_cell.angle_alpha   90.00
_cell.angle_beta   90.00
_cell.angle_gamma   90.00
#
_symmetry.space_group_name_H-M   'P 1'
#
loop_
_entity.id
_entity.type
_entity.pdbx_description
1 polymer ?
#
loop_
_entity_poly.entity_id
_entity_poly.type
_entity_poly.pdbx_seq_one_letter_code
_entity_poly.pdbx_strand_id
1 'polypeptide(L)'
;MELEKEMKYWKWTKQIRRISGILLLMLSVCALSRQTAFAEENQEVVDIPGLVYDHSMELVYAEEFSVDYYKEGYALIRIHQGEETFLVVPEGKEVPDNLDSNITVLQQPINHIYLVATSAMDLFRAIDGIDSIRLSGTKEDGWYIPEAKEAMENGAMLYAGKYSAPDYEEILSEQCDLAIESTMIYHNPEVKEKLEQLGIPVLVERSSYESHPLGRTEWMKLYAVLLGKEEAAETAFEEQAEKLEALSSEENTGKTVAFFYINSTGAVNVRKSHDYVSKMIELAGGVYVPEDAGSDDNALSTMNMQMEEFYAKAKNADYLIYNSAIDGELESID
;
A
#
# COMPACT_ATOMS: atom_id res chain seq x y z
N MET A 1 23.96 -71.19 14.86
CA MET A 1 24.16 -70.09 15.82
C MET A 1 24.52 -68.75 15.17
N GLU A 2 25.36 -68.72 14.17
CA GLU A 2 25.76 -67.49 13.45
C GLU A 2 24.64 -66.96 12.51
N LEU A 3 24.01 -67.81 11.74
CA LEU A 3 22.88 -67.45 10.85
C LEU A 3 21.66 -66.88 11.60
N GLU A 4 21.42 -67.25 12.81
CA GLU A 4 20.32 -66.72 13.65
C GLU A 4 20.62 -65.31 14.18
N LYS A 5 21.87 -65.01 14.41
CA LYS A 5 22.34 -63.66 14.80
C LYS A 5 22.25 -62.67 13.63
N GLU A 6 22.60 -63.10 12.44
CA GLU A 6 22.48 -62.27 11.22
C GLU A 6 21.05 -61.95 10.85
N MET A 7 20.14 -62.94 10.96
CA MET A 7 18.71 -62.73 10.71
C MET A 7 18.07 -61.82 11.75
N LYS A 8 18.48 -61.84 13.02
CA LYS A 8 18.01 -60.89 14.05
C LYS A 8 18.52 -59.47 13.78
N TYR A 9 19.79 -59.34 13.36
CA TYR A 9 20.39 -58.05 13.00
C TYR A 9 19.71 -57.43 11.78
N TRP A 10 19.40 -58.24 10.75
CA TRP A 10 18.70 -57.77 9.55
C TRP A 10 17.25 -57.37 9.82
N LYS A 11 16.53 -58.07 10.68
CA LYS A 11 15.17 -57.67 11.12
C LYS A 11 15.20 -56.37 11.96
N TRP A 12 16.18 -56.21 12.80
CA TRP A 12 16.33 -55.00 13.65
C TRP A 12 16.68 -53.75 12.84
N THR A 13 17.58 -53.86 11.87
CA THR A 13 17.92 -52.78 10.93
C THR A 13 16.75 -52.39 10.02
N LYS A 14 15.90 -53.31 9.58
CA LYS A 14 14.67 -53.01 8.82
C LYS A 14 13.62 -52.30 9.71
N GLN A 15 13.57 -52.62 10.97
CA GLN A 15 12.60 -52.01 11.92
C GLN A 15 13.08 -50.58 12.27
N ILE A 16 14.37 -50.35 12.45
CA ILE A 16 14.95 -49.00 12.67
C ILE A 16 14.74 -48.12 11.44
N ARG A 17 14.94 -48.62 10.22
CA ARG A 17 14.70 -47.87 8.98
C ARG A 17 13.21 -47.48 8.80
N ARG A 18 12.28 -48.34 9.23
CA ARG A 18 10.84 -48.01 9.21
C ARG A 18 10.49 -46.95 10.26
N ILE A 19 11.03 -47.04 11.46
CA ILE A 19 10.80 -46.05 12.54
C ILE A 19 11.44 -44.70 12.17
N SER A 20 12.65 -44.69 11.61
CA SER A 20 13.31 -43.46 11.10
C SER A 20 12.53 -42.83 9.95
N GLY A 21 11.95 -43.61 9.04
CA GLY A 21 11.12 -43.12 7.94
C GLY A 21 9.81 -42.49 8.43
N ILE A 22 9.18 -43.09 9.46
CA ILE A 22 7.94 -42.54 10.05
C ILE A 22 8.26 -41.29 10.88
N LEU A 23 9.39 -41.22 11.60
CA LEU A 23 9.83 -40.04 12.34
C LEU A 23 10.20 -38.88 11.39
N LEU A 24 10.82 -39.17 10.24
CA LEU A 24 11.11 -38.15 9.20
C LEU A 24 9.82 -37.64 8.55
N LEU A 25 8.82 -38.52 8.33
CA LEU A 25 7.52 -38.10 7.79
C LEU A 25 6.73 -37.26 8.80
N MET A 26 6.77 -37.59 10.09
CA MET A 26 6.12 -36.78 11.13
C MET A 26 6.84 -35.44 11.33
N LEU A 27 8.16 -35.38 11.19
CA LEU A 27 8.89 -34.11 11.25
C LEU A 27 8.63 -33.23 10.01
N SER A 28 8.42 -33.81 8.83
CA SER A 28 8.05 -33.05 7.62
C SER A 28 6.60 -32.54 7.68
N VAL A 29 5.66 -33.32 8.26
CA VAL A 29 4.27 -32.86 8.47
C VAL A 29 4.22 -31.76 9.56
N CYS A 30 5.03 -31.84 10.62
CA CYS A 30 5.16 -30.77 11.62
C CYS A 30 5.91 -29.52 11.07
N ALA A 31 6.74 -29.65 10.02
CA ALA A 31 7.38 -28.52 9.39
C ALA A 31 6.44 -27.81 8.39
N LEU A 32 5.57 -28.55 7.69
CA LEU A 32 4.53 -27.95 6.84
C LEU A 32 3.40 -27.27 7.65
N SER A 33 3.12 -27.73 8.88
CA SER A 33 2.13 -27.08 9.75
C SER A 33 2.69 -25.88 10.52
N ARG A 34 3.97 -25.53 10.36
CA ARG A 34 4.58 -24.30 10.92
C ARG A 34 4.66 -23.13 9.94
N GLN A 35 4.26 -23.31 8.69
CA GLN A 35 4.31 -22.26 7.67
C GLN A 35 2.99 -21.51 7.47
N THR A 36 1.96 -21.76 8.29
CA THR A 36 0.70 -21.01 8.25
C THR A 36 0.29 -20.46 9.61
N ALA A 37 1.26 -20.22 10.50
CA ALA A 37 1.05 -19.36 11.65
C ALA A 37 1.72 -18.01 11.34
N PHE A 38 1.27 -17.33 10.31
CA PHE A 38 1.18 -15.88 10.40
C PHE A 38 0.23 -15.63 11.58
N ALA A 39 0.68 -14.89 12.54
CA ALA A 39 -0.18 -14.41 13.60
C ALA A 39 -1.40 -13.76 12.90
N GLU A 40 -2.54 -14.41 12.96
CA GLU A 40 -3.80 -13.70 13.02
C GLU A 40 -3.65 -12.80 14.26
N GLU A 41 -3.11 -11.62 14.07
CA GLU A 41 -3.38 -10.53 14.96
C GLU A 41 -4.92 -10.42 14.87
N ASN A 42 -5.60 -10.92 15.90
CA ASN A 42 -7.05 -10.82 16.03
C ASN A 42 -7.37 -9.31 15.99
N GLN A 43 -7.54 -8.75 14.80
CA GLN A 43 -8.15 -7.46 14.67
C GLN A 43 -9.56 -7.63 15.24
N GLU A 44 -9.78 -7.01 16.37
CA GLU A 44 -11.07 -7.05 17.06
C GLU A 44 -12.12 -6.47 16.13
N VAL A 45 -13.05 -7.32 15.70
CA VAL A 45 -14.16 -6.88 14.86
C VAL A 45 -14.95 -5.82 15.63
N VAL A 46 -15.14 -4.67 15.04
CA VAL A 46 -15.90 -3.58 15.69
C VAL A 46 -17.38 -3.94 15.67
N ASP A 47 -17.98 -3.97 16.86
CA ASP A 47 -19.44 -4.13 16.99
C ASP A 47 -20.14 -2.81 16.70
N ILE A 48 -20.85 -2.75 15.56
CA ILE A 48 -21.63 -1.56 15.17
C ILE A 48 -23.09 -1.80 15.50
N PRO A 49 -23.73 -0.98 16.33
CA PRO A 49 -25.12 -1.16 16.71
C PRO A 49 -26.04 -1.30 15.50
N GLY A 50 -26.79 -2.40 15.45
CA GLY A 50 -27.74 -2.68 14.38
C GLY A 50 -27.16 -3.31 13.11
N LEU A 51 -25.84 -3.44 12.97
CA LEU A 51 -25.20 -4.14 11.88
C LEU A 51 -24.74 -5.54 12.29
N VAL A 52 -24.71 -6.46 11.34
CA VAL A 52 -24.24 -7.83 11.54
C VAL A 52 -22.99 -8.02 10.71
N TYR A 53 -21.86 -8.29 11.36
CA TYR A 53 -20.59 -8.59 10.68
C TYR A 53 -20.76 -9.75 9.69
N ASP A 54 -20.10 -9.64 8.57
CA ASP A 54 -20.08 -10.66 7.52
C ASP A 54 -18.70 -11.29 7.34
N HIS A 55 -17.73 -10.50 6.92
CA HIS A 55 -16.34 -10.92 6.70
C HIS A 55 -15.41 -9.70 6.67
N SER A 56 -14.10 -9.94 6.75
CA SER A 56 -13.08 -8.92 6.51
C SER A 56 -12.51 -9.06 5.10
N MET A 57 -12.05 -7.95 4.52
CA MET A 57 -11.33 -7.94 3.25
C MET A 57 -10.02 -8.72 3.40
N GLU A 58 -9.74 -9.62 2.48
CA GLU A 58 -8.44 -10.28 2.41
C GLU A 58 -7.43 -9.33 1.74
N LEU A 59 -6.42 -8.93 2.51
CA LEU A 59 -5.26 -8.16 2.05
C LEU A 59 -4.03 -9.06 2.10
N VAL A 60 -3.26 -9.06 1.00
CA VAL A 60 -2.08 -9.93 0.87
C VAL A 60 -0.79 -9.16 1.19
N TYR A 61 -0.75 -7.88 0.87
CA TYR A 61 0.44 -7.05 0.95
C TYR A 61 0.24 -5.73 1.68
N ALA A 62 -0.98 -5.17 1.67
CA ALA A 62 -1.26 -3.90 2.32
C ALA A 62 -1.40 -4.08 3.83
N GLU A 63 -0.73 -3.20 4.60
CA GLU A 63 -0.65 -3.23 6.05
C GLU A 63 -1.20 -1.95 6.71
N GLU A 64 -1.41 -0.88 5.93
CA GLU A 64 -1.78 0.44 6.45
C GLU A 64 -3.30 0.66 6.56
N PHE A 65 -4.13 -0.29 6.08
CA PHE A 65 -5.59 -0.24 6.23
C PHE A 65 -6.21 -1.62 6.41
N SER A 66 -7.48 -1.63 6.84
CA SER A 66 -8.32 -2.83 6.84
C SER A 66 -9.78 -2.46 6.54
N VAL A 67 -10.55 -3.44 6.08
CA VAL A 67 -11.98 -3.29 5.80
C VAL A 67 -12.75 -4.47 6.37
N ASP A 68 -13.76 -4.16 7.19
CA ASP A 68 -14.73 -5.14 7.68
C ASP A 68 -16.08 -4.91 6.98
N TYR A 69 -16.63 -5.96 6.38
CA TYR A 69 -17.95 -5.91 5.76
C TYR A 69 -19.04 -6.37 6.73
N TYR A 70 -20.17 -5.70 6.64
CA TYR A 70 -21.40 -6.04 7.36
C TYR A 70 -22.50 -6.36 6.38
N LYS A 71 -23.49 -7.12 6.84
CA LYS A 71 -24.66 -7.47 6.03
C LYS A 71 -25.31 -6.21 5.43
N GLU A 72 -25.95 -6.39 4.28
CA GLU A 72 -26.60 -5.33 3.50
C GLU A 72 -25.65 -4.33 2.85
N GLY A 73 -24.35 -4.67 2.77
CA GLY A 73 -23.36 -3.92 1.99
C GLY A 73 -22.63 -2.79 2.75
N TYR A 74 -22.84 -2.65 4.08
CA TYR A 74 -22.06 -1.71 4.86
C TYR A 74 -20.60 -2.17 4.97
N ALA A 75 -19.67 -1.21 5.00
CA ALA A 75 -18.24 -1.50 5.17
C ALA A 75 -17.59 -0.51 6.15
N LEU A 76 -16.76 -1.03 7.04
CA LEU A 76 -15.96 -0.22 7.98
C LEU A 76 -14.51 -0.23 7.52
N ILE A 77 -14.02 0.91 7.09
CA ILE A 77 -12.62 1.15 6.71
C ILE A 77 -11.87 1.68 7.93
N ARG A 78 -10.70 1.12 8.23
CA ARG A 78 -9.79 1.63 9.26
C ARG A 78 -8.43 1.93 8.64
N ILE A 79 -7.91 3.14 8.88
CA ILE A 79 -6.54 3.55 8.52
C ILE A 79 -5.69 3.42 9.77
N HIS A 80 -4.73 2.49 9.77
CA HIS A 80 -4.10 2.01 11.00
C HIS A 80 -3.25 3.07 11.71
N GLN A 81 -2.37 3.76 11.00
CA GLN A 81 -1.45 4.74 11.60
C GLN A 81 -2.08 6.12 11.81
N GLY A 82 -3.21 6.41 11.16
CA GLY A 82 -3.97 7.64 11.29
C GLY A 82 -5.05 7.58 12.36
N GLU A 83 -5.35 6.38 12.88
CA GLU A 83 -6.50 6.10 13.77
C GLU A 83 -7.84 6.60 13.20
N GLU A 84 -7.96 6.66 11.86
CA GLU A 84 -9.16 7.11 11.17
C GLU A 84 -10.06 5.92 10.87
N THR A 85 -11.35 6.09 11.15
CA THR A 85 -12.36 5.04 10.94
C THR A 85 -13.54 5.60 10.17
N PHE A 86 -13.91 4.94 9.07
CA PHE A 86 -14.98 5.37 8.18
C PHE A 86 -16.00 4.24 8.02
N LEU A 87 -17.28 4.56 8.23
CA LEU A 87 -18.37 3.67 7.88
C LEU A 87 -18.96 4.07 6.53
N VAL A 88 -18.74 3.23 5.52
CA VAL A 88 -19.36 3.37 4.22
C VAL A 88 -20.78 2.82 4.31
N VAL A 89 -21.76 3.68 4.07
CA VAL A 89 -23.18 3.38 4.09
C VAL A 89 -23.66 3.26 2.64
N PRO A 90 -24.22 2.11 2.21
CA PRO A 90 -24.68 1.94 0.83
C PRO A 90 -25.78 2.93 0.44
N GLU A 91 -25.90 3.21 -0.84
CA GLU A 91 -26.96 4.06 -1.37
C GLU A 91 -28.35 3.55 -0.95
N GLY A 92 -29.17 4.46 -0.44
CA GLY A 92 -30.53 4.17 0.02
C GLY A 92 -30.64 3.42 1.34
N LYS A 93 -29.52 3.17 2.03
CA LYS A 93 -29.52 2.62 3.39
C LYS A 93 -29.45 3.72 4.43
N GLU A 94 -29.97 3.44 5.60
CA GLU A 94 -29.95 4.37 6.75
C GLU A 94 -28.64 4.27 7.52
N VAL A 95 -28.17 5.40 8.05
CA VAL A 95 -27.03 5.43 8.96
C VAL A 95 -27.45 4.79 10.29
N PRO A 96 -26.68 3.82 10.83
CA PRO A 96 -26.99 3.20 12.12
C PRO A 96 -27.06 4.21 13.26
N ASP A 97 -28.02 4.02 14.17
CA ASP A 97 -28.12 4.83 15.38
C ASP A 97 -26.98 4.52 16.38
N ASN A 98 -26.61 5.51 17.18
CA ASN A 98 -25.62 5.38 18.27
C ASN A 98 -24.22 4.90 17.82
N LEU A 99 -23.76 5.37 16.65
CA LEU A 99 -22.38 5.17 16.22
C LEU A 99 -21.41 5.80 17.22
N ASP A 100 -20.23 5.18 17.37
CA ASP A 100 -19.13 5.79 18.11
C ASP A 100 -18.71 7.11 17.42
N SER A 101 -18.45 8.13 18.22
CA SER A 101 -18.12 9.46 17.73
C SER A 101 -16.83 9.57 16.94
N ASN A 102 -15.96 8.54 17.00
CA ASN A 102 -14.75 8.42 16.20
C ASN A 102 -14.99 7.81 14.82
N ILE A 103 -16.21 7.34 14.52
CA ILE A 103 -16.56 6.78 13.20
C ILE A 103 -17.12 7.90 12.32
N THR A 104 -16.44 8.20 11.24
CA THR A 104 -16.89 9.13 10.21
C THR A 104 -17.78 8.40 9.20
N VAL A 105 -18.97 8.91 8.94
CA VAL A 105 -19.91 8.31 7.99
C VAL A 105 -19.63 8.79 6.56
N LEU A 106 -19.53 7.85 5.62
CA LEU A 106 -19.43 8.09 4.19
C LEU A 106 -20.66 7.49 3.50
N GLN A 107 -21.60 8.34 3.10
CA GLN A 107 -22.82 7.91 2.44
C GLN A 107 -22.62 7.78 0.94
N GLN A 108 -22.85 6.61 0.38
CA GLN A 108 -22.84 6.43 -1.08
C GLN A 108 -24.13 7.03 -1.72
N PRO A 109 -24.05 7.52 -2.98
CA PRO A 109 -22.88 7.46 -3.87
C PRO A 109 -21.82 8.52 -3.51
N ILE A 110 -20.53 8.16 -3.58
CA ILE A 110 -19.41 9.08 -3.44
C ILE A 110 -18.87 9.36 -4.84
N ASN A 111 -19.16 10.54 -5.36
CA ASN A 111 -18.87 10.93 -6.74
C ASN A 111 -18.38 12.38 -6.91
N HIS A 112 -18.18 13.10 -5.81
CA HIS A 112 -17.58 14.44 -5.79
C HIS A 112 -16.34 14.46 -4.88
N ILE A 113 -15.37 13.62 -5.21
CA ILE A 113 -14.13 13.51 -4.43
C ILE A 113 -13.21 14.69 -4.74
N TYR A 114 -12.62 15.29 -3.69
CA TYR A 114 -11.46 16.17 -3.78
C TYR A 114 -10.20 15.35 -3.57
N LEU A 115 -9.47 15.04 -4.66
CA LEU A 115 -8.27 14.23 -4.64
C LEU A 115 -7.02 15.11 -4.60
N VAL A 116 -6.30 15.06 -3.47
CA VAL A 116 -5.02 15.75 -3.25
C VAL A 116 -3.84 14.78 -3.27
N ALA A 117 -4.06 13.55 -2.80
CA ALA A 117 -3.07 12.49 -2.84
C ALA A 117 -2.82 12.00 -4.27
N THR A 118 -1.75 12.51 -4.92
CA THR A 118 -1.43 12.19 -6.32
C THR A 118 -1.17 10.70 -6.55
N SER A 119 -0.71 9.96 -5.53
CA SER A 119 -0.50 8.52 -5.56
C SER A 119 -1.76 7.72 -5.84
N ALA A 120 -2.92 8.23 -5.45
CA ALA A 120 -4.20 7.53 -5.60
C ALA A 120 -4.79 7.62 -7.02
N MET A 121 -4.44 8.62 -7.83
CA MET A 121 -5.07 8.85 -9.13
C MET A 121 -5.00 7.63 -10.05
N ASP A 122 -3.85 6.97 -10.13
CA ASP A 122 -3.70 5.77 -10.98
C ASP A 122 -4.48 4.57 -10.43
N LEU A 123 -4.68 4.50 -9.12
CA LEU A 123 -5.49 3.46 -8.48
C LEU A 123 -6.98 3.67 -8.78
N PHE A 124 -7.44 4.92 -8.78
CA PHE A 124 -8.79 5.26 -9.28
C PHE A 124 -8.95 4.93 -10.76
N ARG A 125 -7.95 5.23 -11.59
CA ARG A 125 -7.95 4.87 -13.01
C ARG A 125 -8.07 3.36 -13.21
N ALA A 126 -7.33 2.57 -12.42
CA ALA A 126 -7.31 1.11 -12.54
C ALA A 126 -8.68 0.45 -12.29
N ILE A 127 -9.56 1.13 -11.55
CA ILE A 127 -10.92 0.65 -11.26
C ILE A 127 -12.01 1.44 -12.00
N ASP A 128 -11.66 2.16 -13.08
CA ASP A 128 -12.57 3.04 -13.81
C ASP A 128 -13.29 4.06 -12.90
N GLY A 129 -12.56 4.61 -11.91
CA GLY A 129 -13.09 5.47 -10.86
C GLY A 129 -12.78 6.96 -11.04
N ILE A 130 -12.11 7.39 -12.12
CA ILE A 130 -11.74 8.81 -12.32
C ILE A 130 -12.97 9.74 -12.33
N ASP A 131 -14.08 9.29 -12.87
CA ASP A 131 -15.31 10.08 -12.94
C ASP A 131 -15.90 10.43 -11.57
N SER A 132 -15.49 9.75 -10.50
CA SER A 132 -15.84 10.10 -9.12
C SER A 132 -15.02 11.25 -8.53
N ILE A 133 -13.93 11.65 -9.22
CA ILE A 133 -13.05 12.72 -8.78
C ILE A 133 -13.50 14.02 -9.44
N ARG A 134 -14.22 14.86 -8.69
CA ARG A 134 -14.69 16.16 -9.17
C ARG A 134 -13.63 17.25 -9.02
N LEU A 135 -12.77 17.14 -8.00
CA LEU A 135 -11.82 18.17 -7.63
C LEU A 135 -10.42 17.60 -7.49
N SER A 136 -9.41 18.31 -7.98
CA SER A 136 -8.01 17.93 -7.93
C SER A 136 -7.16 18.92 -7.15
N GLY A 137 -6.26 18.39 -6.31
CA GLY A 137 -5.21 19.17 -5.64
C GLY A 137 -4.01 19.50 -6.55
N THR A 138 -4.00 18.93 -7.77
CA THR A 138 -2.93 19.10 -8.76
C THR A 138 -3.50 19.71 -10.02
N LYS A 139 -2.79 20.66 -10.62
CA LYS A 139 -3.18 21.28 -11.88
C LYS A 139 -3.01 20.30 -13.05
N GLU A 140 -3.69 20.60 -14.17
CA GLU A 140 -3.64 19.79 -15.39
C GLU A 140 -2.21 19.49 -15.85
N ASP A 141 -1.35 20.48 -15.88
CA ASP A 141 0.06 20.36 -16.31
C ASP A 141 0.93 19.51 -15.37
N GLY A 142 0.48 19.29 -14.15
CA GLY A 142 1.11 18.40 -13.16
C GLY A 142 0.71 16.93 -13.28
N TRP A 143 -0.28 16.59 -14.10
CA TRP A 143 -0.68 15.21 -14.30
C TRP A 143 0.02 14.55 -15.49
N TYR A 144 0.45 13.31 -15.32
CA TYR A 144 1.00 12.45 -16.39
C TYR A 144 0.00 11.38 -16.84
N ILE A 145 -1.11 11.19 -16.13
CA ILE A 145 -2.20 10.26 -16.44
C ILE A 145 -3.11 10.91 -17.47
N PRO A 146 -3.24 10.34 -18.70
CA PRO A 146 -4.00 10.96 -19.78
C PRO A 146 -5.46 11.22 -19.42
N GLU A 147 -6.10 10.26 -18.76
CA GLU A 147 -7.51 10.34 -18.38
C GLU A 147 -7.78 11.47 -17.37
N ALA A 148 -6.83 11.71 -16.45
CA ALA A 148 -6.91 12.83 -15.50
C ALA A 148 -6.76 14.18 -16.23
N LYS A 149 -5.85 14.28 -17.21
CA LYS A 149 -5.71 15.48 -18.04
C LYS A 149 -6.97 15.76 -18.85
N GLU A 150 -7.49 14.75 -19.52
CA GLU A 150 -8.73 14.86 -20.32
C GLU A 150 -9.91 15.31 -19.45
N ALA A 151 -10.05 14.76 -18.23
CA ALA A 151 -11.09 15.17 -17.31
C ALA A 151 -10.97 16.64 -16.88
N MET A 152 -9.75 17.16 -16.75
CA MET A 152 -9.52 18.57 -16.44
C MET A 152 -9.74 19.47 -17.69
N GLU A 153 -9.25 19.07 -18.84
CA GLU A 153 -9.43 19.81 -20.11
C GLU A 153 -10.89 20.00 -20.48
N ASN A 154 -11.73 18.97 -20.26
CA ASN A 154 -13.16 19.02 -20.57
C ASN A 154 -14.01 19.59 -19.42
N GLY A 155 -13.44 19.93 -18.27
CA GLY A 155 -14.12 20.50 -17.12
C GLY A 155 -14.87 19.48 -16.24
N ALA A 156 -14.70 18.18 -16.46
CA ALA A 156 -15.23 17.15 -15.58
C ALA A 156 -14.53 17.16 -14.21
N MET A 157 -13.24 17.48 -14.19
CA MET A 157 -12.43 17.67 -12.98
C MET A 157 -11.89 19.09 -12.92
N LEU A 158 -11.99 19.75 -11.74
CA LEU A 158 -11.56 21.13 -11.53
C LEU A 158 -10.37 21.16 -10.57
N TYR A 159 -9.48 22.15 -10.72
CA TYR A 159 -8.43 22.40 -9.75
C TYR A 159 -8.99 23.19 -8.55
N ALA A 160 -8.93 22.63 -7.34
CA ALA A 160 -9.44 23.25 -6.13
C ALA A 160 -8.34 23.54 -5.08
N GLY A 161 -7.14 23.87 -5.54
CA GLY A 161 -6.01 24.19 -4.65
C GLY A 161 -5.22 22.94 -4.20
N LYS A 162 -4.08 23.17 -3.56
CA LYS A 162 -3.20 22.12 -3.03
C LYS A 162 -3.45 21.87 -1.53
N TYR A 163 -2.91 20.77 -0.98
CA TYR A 163 -3.06 20.39 0.45
C TYR A 163 -2.89 21.52 1.46
N SER A 164 -2.01 22.50 1.19
CA SER A 164 -1.71 23.62 2.10
C SER A 164 -2.52 24.90 1.84
N ALA A 165 -3.29 24.93 0.76
CA ALA A 165 -4.08 26.08 0.35
C ALA A 165 -5.24 25.65 -0.57
N PRO A 166 -6.23 24.89 -0.05
CA PRO A 166 -7.41 24.50 -0.80
C PRO A 166 -8.33 25.69 -1.06
N ASP A 167 -9.07 25.64 -2.15
CA ASP A 167 -10.15 26.59 -2.44
C ASP A 167 -11.45 26.09 -1.80
N TYR A 168 -11.70 26.52 -0.56
CA TYR A 168 -12.88 26.10 0.20
C TYR A 168 -14.19 26.52 -0.46
N GLU A 169 -14.21 27.63 -1.21
CA GLU A 169 -15.42 28.09 -1.90
C GLU A 169 -15.77 27.14 -3.06
N GLU A 170 -14.77 26.76 -3.85
CA GLU A 170 -14.93 25.78 -4.94
C GLU A 170 -15.34 24.41 -4.39
N ILE A 171 -14.65 23.92 -3.35
CA ILE A 171 -14.92 22.63 -2.71
C ILE A 171 -16.36 22.54 -2.18
N LEU A 172 -16.87 23.61 -1.56
CA LEU A 172 -18.26 23.68 -1.10
C LEU A 172 -19.25 23.82 -2.24
N SER A 173 -18.93 24.62 -3.27
CA SER A 173 -19.85 24.84 -4.42
C SER A 173 -20.05 23.58 -5.23
N GLU A 174 -19.03 22.72 -5.33
CA GLU A 174 -19.08 21.43 -6.01
C GLU A 174 -19.60 20.30 -5.11
N GLN A 175 -20.03 20.59 -3.89
CA GLN A 175 -20.62 19.63 -2.96
C GLN A 175 -19.71 18.41 -2.69
N CYS A 176 -18.45 18.67 -2.34
CA CYS A 176 -17.47 17.63 -2.07
C CYS A 176 -17.96 16.62 -1.02
N ASP A 177 -17.95 15.33 -1.36
CA ASP A 177 -18.38 14.22 -0.51
C ASP A 177 -17.25 13.73 0.40
N LEU A 178 -16.01 13.81 -0.07
CA LEU A 178 -14.81 13.26 0.58
C LEU A 178 -13.56 13.97 0.06
N ALA A 179 -12.70 14.42 0.96
CA ALA A 179 -11.34 14.82 0.61
C ALA A 179 -10.37 13.65 0.85
N ILE A 180 -9.56 13.29 -0.15
CA ILE A 180 -8.50 12.30 -0.03
C ILE A 180 -7.17 13.04 -0.05
N GLU A 181 -6.61 13.23 1.14
CA GLU A 181 -5.38 13.97 1.38
C GLU A 181 -4.17 13.04 1.48
N SER A 182 -2.99 13.55 1.18
CA SER A 182 -1.75 12.85 1.50
C SER A 182 -1.28 13.18 2.93
N THR A 183 -0.34 12.41 3.47
CA THR A 183 0.26 12.68 4.79
C THR A 183 0.94 14.04 4.90
N MET A 184 1.13 14.77 3.78
CA MET A 184 1.58 16.16 3.79
C MET A 184 0.62 17.09 4.52
N ILE A 185 -0.67 16.71 4.65
CA ILE A 185 -1.68 17.47 5.40
C ILE A 185 -1.31 17.63 6.88
N TYR A 186 -0.52 16.70 7.45
CA TYR A 186 -0.05 16.79 8.83
C TYR A 186 0.91 17.97 9.09
N HIS A 187 1.46 18.57 8.03
CA HIS A 187 2.22 19.82 8.13
C HIS A 187 1.30 21.07 8.18
N ASN A 188 0.03 20.91 7.85
CA ASN A 188 -1.00 21.95 7.86
C ASN A 188 -2.29 21.42 8.50
N PRO A 189 -2.27 21.02 9.78
CA PRO A 189 -3.41 20.36 10.43
C PRO A 189 -4.66 21.23 10.44
N GLU A 190 -4.49 22.57 10.44
CA GLU A 190 -5.57 23.53 10.34
C GLU A 190 -6.41 23.40 9.06
N VAL A 191 -5.82 22.89 7.97
CA VAL A 191 -6.55 22.64 6.73
C VAL A 191 -7.48 21.44 6.89
N LYS A 192 -6.99 20.32 7.46
CA LYS A 192 -7.80 19.14 7.77
C LYS A 192 -8.98 19.53 8.69
N GLU A 193 -8.66 20.18 9.80
CA GLU A 193 -9.68 20.65 10.75
C GLU A 193 -10.73 21.56 10.09
N LYS A 194 -10.31 22.41 9.15
CA LYS A 194 -11.21 23.30 8.44
C LYS A 194 -12.14 22.57 7.49
N LEU A 195 -11.65 21.58 6.74
CA LEU A 195 -12.48 20.73 5.88
C LEU A 195 -13.53 19.98 6.71
N GLU A 196 -13.11 19.37 7.82
CA GLU A 196 -14.01 18.65 8.73
C GLU A 196 -15.06 19.57 9.39
N GLN A 197 -14.68 20.80 9.78
CA GLN A 197 -15.63 21.82 10.27
C GLN A 197 -16.67 22.24 9.22
N LEU A 198 -16.32 22.16 7.93
CA LEU A 198 -17.23 22.41 6.83
C LEU A 198 -18.10 21.19 6.48
N GLY A 199 -17.95 20.10 7.23
CA GLY A 199 -18.72 18.86 7.05
C GLY A 199 -18.16 17.95 5.95
N ILE A 200 -16.93 18.18 5.51
CA ILE A 200 -16.26 17.37 4.50
C ILE A 200 -15.36 16.33 5.19
N PRO A 201 -15.67 15.03 5.09
CA PRO A 201 -14.79 13.98 5.60
C PRO A 201 -13.41 14.06 4.95
N VAL A 202 -12.36 13.78 5.74
CA VAL A 202 -10.98 13.75 5.24
C VAL A 202 -10.37 12.38 5.50
N LEU A 203 -10.03 11.65 4.44
CA LEU A 203 -9.26 10.41 4.49
C LEU A 203 -7.80 10.73 4.15
N VAL A 204 -6.89 10.38 5.06
CA VAL A 204 -5.46 10.55 4.81
C VAL A 204 -4.88 9.28 4.19
N GLU A 205 -4.54 9.37 2.92
CA GLU A 205 -3.98 8.30 2.10
C GLU A 205 -2.57 7.93 2.56
N ARG A 206 -2.30 6.64 2.74
CA ARG A 206 -1.04 6.13 3.27
C ARG A 206 -0.37 5.06 2.41
N SER A 207 -0.83 4.84 1.18
CA SER A 207 -0.23 3.83 0.28
C SER A 207 1.28 4.00 0.11
N SER A 208 1.76 5.25 0.24
CA SER A 208 3.19 5.55 0.14
C SER A 208 4.03 5.00 1.32
N TYR A 209 3.40 4.55 2.38
CA TYR A 209 4.05 3.93 3.54
C TYR A 209 4.07 2.39 3.48
N GLU A 210 3.34 1.80 2.53
CA GLU A 210 3.42 0.37 2.30
C GLU A 210 4.84 -0.04 1.90
N SER A 211 5.37 -1.05 2.58
CA SER A 211 6.73 -1.56 2.36
C SER A 211 6.84 -2.39 1.08
N HIS A 212 5.74 -3.05 0.68
CA HIS A 212 5.69 -3.87 -0.52
C HIS A 212 5.07 -3.09 -1.70
N PRO A 213 5.64 -3.17 -2.93
CA PRO A 213 5.06 -2.48 -4.09
C PRO A 213 3.60 -2.86 -4.37
N LEU A 214 3.24 -4.15 -4.24
CA LEU A 214 1.85 -4.58 -4.37
C LEU A 214 0.96 -4.10 -3.22
N GLY A 215 1.49 -3.89 -2.01
CA GLY A 215 0.73 -3.27 -0.92
C GLY A 215 0.23 -1.89 -1.32
N ARG A 216 1.08 -1.11 -1.99
CA ARG A 216 0.68 0.22 -2.52
C ARG A 216 -0.43 0.13 -3.54
N THR A 217 -0.38 -0.84 -4.46
CA THR A 217 -1.42 -1.02 -5.48
C THR A 217 -2.69 -1.65 -4.91
N GLU A 218 -2.59 -2.43 -3.85
CA GLU A 218 -3.73 -3.05 -3.17
C GLU A 218 -4.69 -2.02 -2.55
N TRP A 219 -4.24 -0.77 -2.33
CA TRP A 219 -5.09 0.35 -1.92
C TRP A 219 -6.24 0.64 -2.91
N MET A 220 -6.15 0.18 -4.17
CA MET A 220 -7.28 0.27 -5.10
C MET A 220 -8.53 -0.45 -4.57
N LYS A 221 -8.36 -1.51 -3.74
CA LYS A 221 -9.47 -2.22 -3.09
C LYS A 221 -10.20 -1.32 -2.10
N LEU A 222 -9.48 -0.46 -1.36
CA LEU A 222 -10.10 0.54 -0.47
C LEU A 222 -10.95 1.54 -1.27
N TYR A 223 -10.40 2.07 -2.37
CA TYR A 223 -11.15 3.03 -3.20
C TYR A 223 -12.35 2.37 -3.89
N ALA A 224 -12.24 1.10 -4.21
CA ALA A 224 -13.35 0.32 -4.75
C ALA A 224 -14.52 0.20 -3.75
N VAL A 225 -14.24 0.02 -2.46
CA VAL A 225 -15.28 0.02 -1.41
C VAL A 225 -16.03 1.35 -1.38
N LEU A 226 -15.33 2.48 -1.54
CA LEU A 226 -15.97 3.80 -1.59
C LEU A 226 -16.95 3.92 -2.76
N LEU A 227 -16.62 3.29 -3.89
CA LEU A 227 -17.33 3.42 -5.17
C LEU A 227 -18.26 2.25 -5.53
N GLY A 228 -18.27 1.17 -4.73
CA GLY A 228 -19.00 -0.07 -5.07
C GLY A 228 -18.41 -0.78 -6.30
N LYS A 229 -17.08 -0.80 -6.43
CA LYS A 229 -16.34 -1.35 -7.59
C LYS A 229 -15.36 -2.48 -7.21
N GLU A 230 -15.66 -3.24 -6.17
CA GLU A 230 -14.76 -4.25 -5.58
C GLU A 230 -14.34 -5.32 -6.59
N GLU A 231 -15.24 -5.77 -7.48
CA GLU A 231 -14.91 -6.76 -8.52
C GLU A 231 -13.87 -6.22 -9.52
N ALA A 232 -13.95 -4.93 -9.87
CA ALA A 232 -12.97 -4.30 -10.75
C ALA A 232 -11.59 -4.20 -10.09
N ALA A 233 -11.56 -3.88 -8.79
CA ALA A 233 -10.31 -3.80 -8.04
C ALA A 233 -9.65 -5.17 -7.86
N GLU A 234 -10.43 -6.20 -7.55
CA GLU A 234 -9.89 -7.56 -7.42
C GLU A 234 -9.26 -8.02 -8.73
N THR A 235 -9.99 -7.87 -9.86
CA THR A 235 -9.46 -8.21 -11.19
C THR A 235 -8.19 -7.44 -11.52
N ALA A 236 -8.17 -6.12 -11.31
CA ALA A 236 -7.02 -5.29 -11.63
C ALA A 236 -5.82 -5.60 -10.74
N PHE A 237 -6.05 -5.93 -9.48
CA PHE A 237 -5.00 -6.30 -8.54
C PHE A 237 -4.42 -7.68 -8.85
N GLU A 238 -5.26 -8.69 -9.10
CA GLU A 238 -4.84 -10.04 -9.49
C GLU A 238 -3.93 -10.00 -10.74
N GLU A 239 -4.31 -9.24 -11.77
CA GLU A 239 -3.48 -9.09 -12.97
C GLU A 239 -2.09 -8.51 -12.68
N GLN A 240 -1.96 -7.61 -11.72
CA GLN A 240 -0.67 -7.05 -11.31
C GLN A 240 0.15 -8.04 -10.48
N ALA A 241 -0.51 -8.76 -9.57
CA ALA A 241 0.12 -9.77 -8.75
C ALA A 241 0.68 -10.93 -9.59
N GLU A 242 -0.08 -11.42 -10.58
CA GLU A 242 0.37 -12.45 -11.53
C GLU A 242 1.60 -12.00 -12.34
N LYS A 243 1.64 -10.75 -12.79
CA LYS A 243 2.80 -10.21 -13.52
C LYS A 243 4.05 -10.19 -12.64
N LEU A 244 3.90 -9.82 -11.36
CA LEU A 244 5.02 -9.82 -10.43
C LEU A 244 5.48 -11.24 -10.09
N GLU A 245 4.56 -12.19 -9.90
CA GLU A 245 4.90 -13.59 -9.67
C GLU A 245 5.67 -14.20 -10.85
N ALA A 246 5.28 -13.86 -12.07
CA ALA A 246 6.00 -14.26 -13.27
C ALA A 246 7.45 -13.75 -13.28
N LEU A 247 7.68 -12.48 -12.87
CA LEU A 247 9.02 -11.90 -12.74
C LEU A 247 9.83 -12.58 -11.63
N SER A 248 9.21 -12.90 -10.50
CA SER A 248 9.87 -13.55 -9.36
C SER A 248 10.37 -14.96 -9.67
N SER A 249 9.87 -15.57 -10.74
CA SER A 249 10.33 -16.87 -11.24
C SER A 249 11.63 -16.78 -12.05
N GLU A 250 12.06 -15.59 -12.45
CA GLU A 250 13.31 -15.36 -13.17
C GLU A 250 14.53 -15.50 -12.25
N GLU A 251 15.67 -15.87 -12.82
CA GLU A 251 16.91 -16.06 -12.07
C GLU A 251 17.43 -14.72 -11.53
N ASN A 252 17.71 -14.66 -10.22
CA ASN A 252 18.30 -13.47 -9.60
C ASN A 252 19.66 -13.17 -10.22
N THR A 253 19.82 -11.99 -10.79
CA THR A 253 21.05 -11.58 -11.48
C THR A 253 22.18 -11.20 -10.51
N GLY A 254 21.86 -10.91 -9.25
CA GLY A 254 22.80 -10.40 -8.24
C GLY A 254 23.44 -9.06 -8.61
N LYS A 255 22.89 -8.35 -9.60
CA LYS A 255 23.37 -7.02 -10.00
C LYS A 255 23.09 -5.99 -8.92
N THR A 256 24.08 -5.19 -8.59
CA THR A 256 23.95 -4.15 -7.59
C THR A 256 23.39 -2.87 -8.21
N VAL A 257 22.40 -2.26 -7.54
CA VAL A 257 21.67 -1.09 -8.04
C VAL A 257 21.60 -0.02 -6.95
N ALA A 258 22.10 1.19 -7.23
CA ALA A 258 21.91 2.35 -6.38
C ALA A 258 20.81 3.24 -6.95
N PHE A 259 19.86 3.66 -6.10
CA PHE A 259 18.80 4.62 -6.44
C PHE A 259 18.92 5.83 -5.52
N PHE A 260 19.12 7.01 -6.11
CA PHE A 260 19.43 8.21 -5.34
C PHE A 260 19.10 9.51 -6.09
N TYR A 261 19.11 10.62 -5.37
CA TYR A 261 19.26 11.97 -5.92
C TYR A 261 20.15 12.82 -5.02
N ILE A 262 20.71 13.90 -5.56
CA ILE A 262 21.52 14.88 -4.81
C ILE A 262 20.63 16.08 -4.53
N ASN A 263 20.45 16.41 -3.24
CA ASN A 263 19.63 17.56 -2.87
C ASN A 263 20.39 18.89 -3.00
N SER A 264 19.66 20.01 -2.88
CA SER A 264 20.22 21.36 -3.00
C SER A 264 21.35 21.71 -2.01
N THR A 265 21.53 20.91 -0.95
CA THR A 265 22.63 21.06 0.02
C THR A 265 23.86 20.22 -0.32
N GLY A 266 23.80 19.44 -1.40
CA GLY A 266 24.87 18.53 -1.82
C GLY A 266 24.89 17.19 -1.08
N ALA A 267 23.91 16.89 -0.23
CA ALA A 267 23.76 15.58 0.38
C ALA A 267 23.05 14.61 -0.58
N VAL A 268 23.45 13.35 -0.55
CA VAL A 268 22.80 12.29 -1.33
C VAL A 268 21.60 11.77 -0.57
N ASN A 269 20.43 11.86 -1.17
CA ASN A 269 19.23 11.24 -0.64
C ASN A 269 19.08 9.84 -1.25
N VAL A 270 19.01 8.83 -0.39
CA VAL A 270 18.87 7.41 -0.75
C VAL A 270 17.60 6.83 -0.15
N ARG A 271 17.08 5.78 -0.73
CA ARG A 271 15.98 5.01 -0.14
C ARG A 271 16.50 4.19 1.03
N LYS A 272 15.66 3.99 2.04
CA LYS A 272 15.96 3.02 3.10
C LYS A 272 15.89 1.60 2.57
N SER A 273 16.58 0.67 3.23
CA SER A 273 16.67 -0.73 2.78
C SER A 273 15.31 -1.44 2.70
N HIS A 274 14.32 -1.03 3.51
CA HIS A 274 12.97 -1.60 3.53
C HIS A 274 11.92 -0.74 2.79
N ASP A 275 12.37 0.29 2.06
CA ASP A 275 11.48 1.09 1.21
C ASP A 275 11.02 0.27 -0.01
N TYR A 276 9.82 0.59 -0.51
CA TYR A 276 9.25 -0.12 -1.66
C TYR A 276 10.12 -0.09 -2.92
N VAL A 277 10.93 0.97 -3.15
CA VAL A 277 11.86 1.03 -4.29
C VAL A 277 12.99 0.02 -4.13
N SER A 278 13.54 -0.08 -2.92
CA SER A 278 14.54 -1.11 -2.59
C SER A 278 13.96 -2.51 -2.81
N LYS A 279 12.71 -2.71 -2.39
CA LYS A 279 11.97 -3.96 -2.62
C LYS A 279 11.70 -4.23 -4.10
N MET A 280 11.38 -3.22 -4.90
CA MET A 280 11.24 -3.37 -6.36
C MET A 280 12.54 -3.82 -7.02
N ILE A 281 13.69 -3.30 -6.58
CA ILE A 281 15.01 -3.70 -7.08
C ILE A 281 15.28 -5.18 -6.75
N GLU A 282 14.96 -5.61 -5.53
CA GLU A 282 15.08 -7.01 -5.11
C GLU A 282 14.17 -7.94 -5.93
N LEU A 283 12.90 -7.56 -6.10
CA LEU A 283 11.92 -8.33 -6.89
C LEU A 283 12.31 -8.43 -8.37
N ALA A 284 13.04 -7.43 -8.89
CA ALA A 284 13.64 -7.47 -10.22
C ALA A 284 14.96 -8.30 -10.29
N GLY A 285 15.32 -9.01 -9.23
CA GLY A 285 16.52 -9.85 -9.15
C GLY A 285 17.81 -9.07 -8.99
N GLY A 286 17.74 -7.81 -8.50
CA GLY A 286 18.89 -6.98 -8.16
C GLY A 286 19.19 -6.99 -6.66
N VAL A 287 20.29 -6.33 -6.29
CA VAL A 287 20.69 -6.05 -4.90
C VAL A 287 20.75 -4.54 -4.71
N TYR A 288 19.93 -4.01 -3.80
CA TYR A 288 19.93 -2.58 -3.51
C TYR A 288 21.19 -2.14 -2.77
N VAL A 289 21.75 -0.99 -3.13
CA VAL A 289 22.93 -0.40 -2.51
C VAL A 289 22.64 1.06 -2.18
N PRO A 290 22.93 1.53 -0.95
CA PRO A 290 23.54 0.84 0.18
C PRO A 290 22.59 -0.07 0.98
N GLU A 291 22.99 -1.29 1.25
CA GLU A 291 22.17 -2.32 1.94
C GLU A 291 21.77 -1.93 3.37
N ASP A 292 22.57 -1.11 4.03
CA ASP A 292 22.41 -0.69 5.42
C ASP A 292 21.81 0.73 5.57
N ALA A 293 21.09 1.20 4.57
CA ALA A 293 20.47 2.52 4.59
C ALA A 293 19.27 2.55 5.56
N GLY A 294 19.47 3.13 6.74
CA GLY A 294 18.43 3.43 7.72
C GLY A 294 17.98 2.25 8.59
N SER A 295 17.24 2.56 9.66
CA SER A 295 16.59 1.59 10.54
C SER A 295 15.06 1.63 10.31
N ASP A 296 14.38 0.54 10.67
CA ASP A 296 12.94 0.35 10.49
C ASP A 296 12.07 1.32 11.32
N ASP A 297 12.65 1.92 12.37
CA ASP A 297 11.90 2.73 13.35
C ASP A 297 11.54 4.16 12.88
N ASN A 298 11.84 4.53 11.64
CA ASN A 298 11.57 5.88 11.14
C ASN A 298 10.59 5.83 9.98
N ALA A 299 9.48 6.57 10.09
CA ALA A 299 8.42 6.67 9.09
C ALA A 299 8.86 7.22 7.71
N LEU A 300 10.05 7.83 7.60
CA LEU A 300 10.58 8.32 6.32
C LEU A 300 11.12 7.17 5.47
N SER A 301 10.71 7.11 4.21
CA SER A 301 11.19 6.13 3.23
C SER A 301 12.59 6.44 2.68
N THR A 302 13.12 7.62 2.98
CA THR A 302 14.40 8.10 2.53
C THR A 302 15.30 8.57 3.68
N MET A 303 16.59 8.65 3.43
CA MET A 303 17.56 9.29 4.32
C MET A 303 18.61 10.08 3.54
N ASN A 304 19.18 11.10 4.19
CA ASN A 304 20.33 11.83 3.65
C ASN A 304 21.62 11.15 4.08
N MET A 305 22.54 10.99 3.14
CA MET A 305 23.86 10.41 3.33
C MET A 305 24.92 11.41 2.84
N GLN A 306 26.09 11.44 3.47
CA GLN A 306 27.19 12.24 2.96
C GLN A 306 27.73 11.66 1.65
N MET A 307 28.15 12.54 0.74
CA MET A 307 28.63 12.14 -0.60
C MET A 307 29.75 11.11 -0.54
N GLU A 308 30.71 11.30 0.37
CA GLU A 308 31.85 10.39 0.54
C GLU A 308 31.42 9.00 1.01
N GLU A 309 30.42 8.94 1.88
CA GLU A 309 29.85 7.68 2.36
C GLU A 309 29.11 6.96 1.24
N PHE A 310 28.24 7.68 0.51
CA PHE A 310 27.55 7.13 -0.64
C PHE A 310 28.52 6.63 -1.71
N TYR A 311 29.53 7.44 -2.07
CA TYR A 311 30.55 7.04 -3.02
C TYR A 311 31.28 5.77 -2.59
N ALA A 312 31.65 5.67 -1.32
CA ALA A 312 32.34 4.48 -0.78
C ALA A 312 31.50 3.22 -0.94
N LYS A 313 30.16 3.32 -0.74
CA LYS A 313 29.21 2.19 -0.81
C LYS A 313 28.75 1.87 -2.23
N ALA A 314 28.54 2.87 -3.08
CA ALA A 314 27.90 2.73 -4.39
C ALA A 314 28.83 2.80 -5.61
N LYS A 315 30.11 3.19 -5.47
CA LYS A 315 31.05 3.36 -6.59
C LYS A 315 31.29 2.12 -7.46
N ASN A 316 31.01 0.94 -6.92
CA ASN A 316 31.14 -0.33 -7.64
C ASN A 316 29.77 -0.94 -8.00
N ALA A 317 28.68 -0.20 -7.85
CA ALA A 317 27.37 -0.66 -8.27
C ALA A 317 27.33 -0.93 -9.77
N ASP A 318 26.64 -1.98 -10.19
CA ASP A 318 26.46 -2.30 -11.61
C ASP A 318 25.59 -1.25 -12.31
N TYR A 319 24.62 -0.67 -11.58
CA TYR A 319 23.70 0.35 -12.08
C TYR A 319 23.53 1.49 -11.08
N LEU A 320 23.52 2.71 -11.63
CA LEU A 320 23.19 3.94 -10.90
C LEU A 320 21.91 4.53 -11.51
N ILE A 321 20.87 4.66 -10.68
CA ILE A 321 19.60 5.27 -11.07
C ILE A 321 19.47 6.60 -10.34
N TYR A 322 19.53 7.70 -11.10
CA TYR A 322 19.31 9.04 -10.58
C TYR A 322 17.82 9.41 -10.66
N ASN A 323 17.24 9.81 -9.54
CA ASN A 323 15.83 10.24 -9.49
C ASN A 323 15.70 11.72 -9.86
N SER A 324 15.61 12.03 -11.14
CA SER A 324 15.48 13.39 -11.68
C SER A 324 14.09 14.02 -11.42
N ALA A 325 13.10 13.25 -10.99
CA ALA A 325 11.76 13.77 -10.73
C ALA A 325 11.69 14.75 -9.54
N ILE A 326 12.70 14.73 -8.65
CA ILE A 326 12.72 15.58 -7.45
C ILE A 326 13.53 16.85 -7.66
N ASP A 327 14.69 16.77 -8.29
CA ASP A 327 15.67 17.87 -8.35
C ASP A 327 16.10 18.22 -9.80
N GLY A 328 15.33 17.75 -10.79
CA GLY A 328 15.58 18.01 -12.21
C GLY A 328 16.61 17.07 -12.84
N GLU A 329 16.81 17.24 -14.13
CA GLU A 329 17.76 16.44 -14.89
C GLU A 329 19.21 16.82 -14.54
N LEU A 330 20.09 15.83 -14.49
CA LEU A 330 21.53 16.09 -14.43
C LEU A 330 22.00 16.71 -15.74
N GLU A 331 22.69 17.84 -15.64
CA GLU A 331 23.27 18.52 -16.82
C GLU A 331 24.46 17.72 -17.39
N SER A 332 25.13 16.93 -16.57
CA SER A 332 26.24 16.06 -16.94
C SER A 332 26.36 14.87 -15.97
N ILE A 333 27.05 13.83 -16.41
CA ILE A 333 27.39 12.65 -15.59
C ILE A 333 28.88 12.65 -15.19
N ASP A 334 29.59 13.75 -15.41
CA ASP A 334 31.01 13.90 -15.08
C ASP A 334 31.26 14.27 -13.62
#